data_5634786416a021aa04d5ece76a75ebe6
#
_entry.id   5634786416a021aa04d5ece76a75ebe6
#
_cell.length_a   1.000
_cell.length_b   1.000
_cell.length_c   1.000
_cell.angle_alpha   90.00
_cell.angle_beta   90.00
_cell.angle_gamma   90.00
#
_symmetry.space_group_name_H-M   'P 1'
#
loop_
_entity.id
_entity.type
_entity.pdbx_description
1 polymer ?
#
loop_
_entity_poly.entity_id
_entity_poly.type
_entity_poly.pdbx_seq_one_letter_code
_entity_poly.pdbx_strand_id
1 'polypeptide(L)'
;MIKAFSSEVDPGSREESASKKQPAAAEITEDGFLGGQLRLRQPKSGHRAGHDAILLAAATPARSGDRVVDLGSGVGAAGLAVARRVRGIDLVLVEIDPDLAELARNNAAANAIKAEVVILDVEAGAAAFDDAGLAPDSADVVLMNPPFNDPSRHRASPDGVRQRAHVATATTLAAWVHVARRILRSNGQLALIWRADGIAEVLAALDRGFGSLEILPVHGDATAPAIRILVRAVKGGRAPTRLHAALLLNEESGVPNKWVQEVLAGKGELPLARR
;
A
#
# COMPACT_ATOMS: atom_id res chain seq x y z
N MET A 1 72.95 29.63 33.69
CA MET A 1 72.09 30.79 34.02
C MET A 1 71.13 31.01 32.84
N ILE A 2 70.03 30.34 32.82
CA ILE A 2 68.87 30.63 31.88
C ILE A 2 67.64 30.16 32.61
N LYS A 3 66.69 31.01 32.81
CA LYS A 3 65.41 30.75 33.47
C LYS A 3 64.44 30.12 32.58
N ALA A 4 63.78 29.06 33.08
CA ALA A 4 62.59 28.43 32.47
C ALA A 4 61.38 29.32 32.75
N PHE A 5 60.54 29.54 31.69
CA PHE A 5 59.18 30.08 31.81
C PHE A 5 58.21 28.92 31.55
N SER A 6 57.47 28.57 32.58
CA SER A 6 56.29 27.69 32.52
C SER A 6 55.10 28.50 32.01
N SER A 7 54.44 28.06 31.06
CA SER A 7 53.08 28.54 30.67
C SER A 7 52.10 27.39 30.77
N GLU A 8 51.28 27.45 31.82
CA GLU A 8 50.06 26.63 31.95
C GLU A 8 49.07 27.02 30.86
N VAL A 9 48.56 26.03 30.16
CA VAL A 9 47.42 26.17 29.26
C VAL A 9 46.28 25.38 29.86
N ASP A 10 45.25 26.10 30.26
CA ASP A 10 43.97 25.63 30.77
C ASP A 10 43.17 24.97 29.64
N PRO A 11 42.70 23.71 29.77
CA PRO A 11 41.79 23.08 28.80
C PRO A 11 40.35 23.41 29.16
N GLY A 12 39.85 24.55 28.66
CA GLY A 12 38.43 24.87 28.70
C GLY A 12 37.59 23.82 27.93
N SER A 13 36.96 22.97 28.69
CA SER A 13 35.92 22.04 28.20
C SER A 13 34.72 22.84 27.71
N ARG A 14 34.57 22.93 26.37
CA ARG A 14 33.30 23.28 25.74
C ARG A 14 32.53 21.98 25.49
N GLU A 15 31.61 21.67 26.37
CA GLU A 15 30.50 20.76 26.08
C GLU A 15 29.60 21.43 25.04
N GLU A 16 29.79 21.09 23.78
CA GLU A 16 28.76 21.33 22.76
C GLU A 16 27.58 20.40 23.03
N SER A 17 26.57 20.94 23.71
CA SER A 17 25.25 20.38 23.82
C SER A 17 24.65 20.23 22.40
N ALA A 18 24.82 19.07 21.81
CA ALA A 18 24.10 18.68 20.59
C ALA A 18 22.61 18.56 20.92
N SER A 19 21.90 19.68 20.83
CA SER A 19 20.44 19.71 20.83
C SER A 19 19.93 18.78 19.72
N LYS A 20 19.48 17.58 20.09
CA LYS A 20 18.69 16.73 19.21
C LYS A 20 17.44 17.50 18.85
N LYS A 21 17.42 18.12 17.65
CA LYS A 21 16.18 18.64 17.07
C LYS A 21 15.21 17.47 17.00
N GLN A 22 14.19 17.47 17.84
CA GLN A 22 13.00 16.66 17.64
C GLN A 22 12.48 16.96 16.23
N PRO A 23 12.18 15.94 15.40
CA PRO A 23 11.56 16.18 14.11
C PRO A 23 10.27 16.95 14.35
N ALA A 24 10.10 18.07 13.62
CA ALA A 24 8.88 18.84 13.66
C ALA A 24 7.72 17.91 13.33
N ALA A 25 6.64 17.95 14.12
CA ALA A 25 5.44 17.17 13.86
C ALA A 25 5.02 17.39 12.40
N ALA A 26 4.84 16.29 11.65
CA ALA A 26 4.47 16.37 10.25
C ALA A 26 3.14 17.15 10.13
N GLU A 27 3.11 18.19 9.30
CA GLU A 27 1.86 18.89 9.01
C GLU A 27 0.86 17.90 8.41
N ILE A 28 -0.36 17.85 8.98
CA ILE A 28 -1.45 16.97 8.58
C ILE A 28 -2.48 17.77 7.80
N THR A 29 -2.97 17.22 6.70
CA THR A 29 -4.14 17.73 5.95
C THR A 29 -5.31 16.79 6.14
N GLU A 30 -6.54 17.32 6.00
CA GLU A 30 -7.75 16.52 5.90
C GLU A 30 -8.30 16.65 4.48
N ASP A 31 -8.43 15.53 3.80
CA ASP A 31 -8.84 15.47 2.40
C ASP A 31 -10.12 14.67 2.23
N GLY A 32 -10.99 15.15 1.33
CA GLY A 32 -12.14 14.37 0.87
C GLY A 32 -11.69 13.21 -0.03
N PHE A 33 -12.14 12.00 0.26
CA PHE A 33 -11.84 10.79 -0.46
C PHE A 33 -13.14 10.10 -0.89
N LEU A 34 -13.14 9.32 -1.99
CA LEU A 34 -14.36 8.73 -2.56
C LEU A 34 -15.48 9.77 -2.81
N GLY A 35 -15.13 10.89 -3.46
CA GLY A 35 -16.12 11.95 -3.70
C GLY A 35 -16.68 12.57 -2.42
N GLY A 36 -15.91 12.58 -1.33
CA GLY A 36 -16.29 13.11 -0.02
C GLY A 36 -17.01 12.12 0.89
N GLN A 37 -17.17 10.85 0.49
CA GLN A 37 -17.77 9.81 1.32
C GLN A 37 -16.86 9.36 2.47
N LEU A 38 -15.56 9.62 2.36
CA LEU A 38 -14.56 9.45 3.42
C LEU A 38 -13.79 10.76 3.61
N ARG A 39 -13.41 11.04 4.86
CA ARG A 39 -12.44 12.07 5.21
C ARG A 39 -11.18 11.41 5.70
N LEU A 40 -10.06 11.73 5.08
CA LEU A 40 -8.77 11.16 5.44
C LEU A 40 -7.81 12.24 5.91
N ARG A 41 -7.30 12.08 7.12
CA ARG A 41 -6.14 12.81 7.63
C ARG A 41 -4.89 12.11 7.16
N GLN A 42 -3.98 12.87 6.57
CA GLN A 42 -2.73 12.32 6.05
C GLN A 42 -1.61 13.37 6.10
N PRO A 43 -0.33 12.95 6.11
CA PRO A 43 0.78 13.88 6.07
C PRO A 43 0.69 14.79 4.83
N LYS A 44 1.04 16.07 4.98
CA LYS A 44 1.09 17.04 3.88
C LYS A 44 2.17 16.69 2.86
N SER A 45 3.24 16.03 3.31
CA SER A 45 4.39 15.60 2.50
C SER A 45 4.65 14.11 2.68
N GLY A 46 5.32 13.49 1.72
CA GLY A 46 5.61 12.06 1.72
C GLY A 46 4.61 11.24 0.92
N HIS A 47 4.42 9.98 1.28
CA HIS A 47 3.45 9.11 0.61
C HIS A 47 2.02 9.50 1.01
N ARG A 48 1.22 9.86 0.02
CA ARG A 48 -0.19 10.23 0.20
C ARG A 48 -1.09 9.24 -0.51
N ALA A 49 -2.22 8.94 0.10
CA ALA A 49 -3.26 8.15 -0.55
C ALA A 49 -3.80 8.88 -1.80
N GLY A 50 -3.87 8.15 -2.90
CA GLY A 50 -4.28 8.67 -4.20
C GLY A 50 -5.25 7.71 -4.90
N HIS A 51 -5.36 7.85 -6.21
CA HIS A 51 -6.23 7.03 -7.06
C HIS A 51 -5.94 5.53 -6.93
N ASP A 52 -4.66 5.12 -6.74
CA ASP A 52 -4.28 3.72 -6.59
C ASP A 52 -5.04 3.04 -5.44
N ALA A 53 -5.22 3.72 -4.29
CA ALA A 53 -5.97 3.18 -3.16
C ALA A 53 -7.46 3.00 -3.46
N ILE A 54 -8.06 3.94 -4.21
CA ILE A 54 -9.47 3.84 -4.62
C ILE A 54 -9.68 2.73 -5.65
N LEU A 55 -8.80 2.64 -6.64
CA LEU A 55 -8.86 1.61 -7.68
C LEU A 55 -8.67 0.21 -7.07
N LEU A 56 -7.71 0.06 -6.14
CA LEU A 56 -7.51 -1.17 -5.39
C LEU A 56 -8.77 -1.54 -4.60
N ALA A 57 -9.35 -0.61 -3.86
CA ALA A 57 -10.58 -0.84 -3.11
C ALA A 57 -11.74 -1.24 -4.01
N ALA A 58 -11.91 -0.57 -5.17
CA ALA A 58 -12.96 -0.87 -6.13
C ALA A 58 -12.77 -2.24 -6.83
N ALA A 59 -11.53 -2.75 -6.89
CA ALA A 59 -11.18 -4.06 -7.43
C ALA A 59 -11.24 -5.18 -6.37
N THR A 60 -11.27 -4.84 -5.07
CA THR A 60 -11.19 -5.82 -3.99
C THR A 60 -12.50 -6.61 -3.85
N PRO A 61 -12.46 -7.97 -3.92
CA PRO A 61 -13.66 -8.82 -3.96
C PRO A 61 -14.20 -9.14 -2.56
N ALA A 62 -14.37 -8.13 -1.71
CA ALA A 62 -14.90 -8.29 -0.36
C ALA A 62 -16.42 -8.46 -0.34
N ARG A 63 -16.95 -9.21 0.64
CA ARG A 63 -18.37 -9.40 0.94
C ARG A 63 -18.63 -9.18 2.43
N SER A 64 -19.88 -8.89 2.78
CA SER A 64 -20.29 -8.84 4.19
C SER A 64 -19.95 -10.15 4.90
N GLY A 65 -19.37 -10.05 6.10
CA GLY A 65 -18.88 -11.17 6.88
C GLY A 65 -17.44 -11.59 6.61
N ASP A 66 -16.81 -11.09 5.53
CA ASP A 66 -15.39 -11.38 5.26
C ASP A 66 -14.48 -10.70 6.27
N ARG A 67 -13.41 -11.38 6.68
CA ARG A 67 -12.25 -10.77 7.31
C ARG A 67 -11.29 -10.28 6.24
N VAL A 68 -11.11 -8.97 6.19
CA VAL A 68 -10.35 -8.25 5.17
C VAL A 68 -9.11 -7.63 5.79
N VAL A 69 -7.94 -7.95 5.26
CA VAL A 69 -6.65 -7.44 5.74
C VAL A 69 -6.02 -6.53 4.69
N ASP A 70 -5.73 -5.29 5.06
CA ASP A 70 -4.98 -4.31 4.24
C ASP A 70 -3.52 -4.31 4.70
N LEU A 71 -2.63 -4.92 3.90
CA LEU A 71 -1.20 -4.98 4.20
C LEU A 71 -0.50 -3.70 3.73
N GLY A 72 0.19 -3.02 4.66
CA GLY A 72 0.82 -1.72 4.40
C GLY A 72 -0.22 -0.64 4.18
N SER A 73 -1.17 -0.54 5.09
CA SER A 73 -2.38 0.28 4.93
C SER A 73 -2.13 1.78 4.89
N GLY A 74 -0.94 2.25 5.30
CA GLY A 74 -0.67 3.67 5.46
C GLY A 74 -1.69 4.32 6.41
N VAL A 75 -2.34 5.36 5.93
CA VAL A 75 -3.42 6.04 6.68
C VAL A 75 -4.78 5.31 6.60
N GLY A 76 -4.80 4.08 6.08
CA GLY A 76 -5.99 3.22 5.99
C GLY A 76 -6.85 3.45 4.75
N ALA A 77 -6.38 4.18 3.75
CA ALA A 77 -7.22 4.66 2.65
C ALA A 77 -7.93 3.54 1.86
N ALA A 78 -7.21 2.49 1.46
CA ALA A 78 -7.77 1.41 0.66
C ALA A 78 -8.73 0.53 1.50
N GLY A 79 -8.30 0.08 2.69
CA GLY A 79 -9.14 -0.71 3.58
C GLY A 79 -10.42 0.00 4.00
N LEU A 80 -10.34 1.29 4.37
CA LEU A 80 -11.51 2.10 4.74
C LEU A 80 -12.46 2.31 3.54
N ALA A 81 -11.91 2.44 2.32
CA ALA A 81 -12.72 2.51 1.10
C ALA A 81 -13.46 1.20 0.83
N VAL A 82 -12.83 0.04 1.06
CA VAL A 82 -13.50 -1.27 1.01
C VAL A 82 -14.63 -1.34 2.04
N ALA A 83 -14.36 -0.95 3.30
CA ALA A 83 -15.37 -0.99 4.38
C ALA A 83 -16.53 0.00 4.14
N ARG A 84 -16.28 1.12 3.45
CA ARG A 84 -17.34 2.05 3.04
C ARG A 84 -18.24 1.42 1.97
N ARG A 85 -17.67 0.70 1.01
CA ARG A 85 -18.39 0.02 -0.06
C ARG A 85 -19.12 -1.24 0.43
N VAL A 86 -18.47 -2.05 1.27
CA VAL A 86 -19.00 -3.33 1.76
C VAL A 86 -19.16 -3.27 3.27
N ARG A 87 -20.40 -3.11 3.71
CA ARG A 87 -20.70 -3.08 5.16
C ARG A 87 -20.60 -4.47 5.78
N GLY A 88 -20.21 -4.52 7.05
CA GLY A 88 -20.20 -5.76 7.83
C GLY A 88 -18.96 -6.64 7.57
N ILE A 89 -17.88 -6.09 7.04
CA ILE A 89 -16.58 -6.76 7.02
C ILE A 89 -15.87 -6.60 8.37
N ASP A 90 -15.00 -7.56 8.71
CA ASP A 90 -14.02 -7.45 9.79
C ASP A 90 -12.71 -6.93 9.19
N LEU A 91 -12.44 -5.62 9.38
CA LEU A 91 -11.31 -4.94 8.74
C LEU A 91 -10.11 -4.88 9.68
N VAL A 92 -8.97 -5.37 9.19
CA VAL A 92 -7.66 -5.25 9.83
C VAL A 92 -6.74 -4.41 8.93
N LEU A 93 -6.15 -3.36 9.50
CA LEU A 93 -5.17 -2.48 8.85
C LEU A 93 -3.80 -2.77 9.45
N VAL A 94 -2.85 -3.22 8.63
CA VAL A 94 -1.48 -3.53 9.03
C VAL A 94 -0.55 -2.43 8.53
N GLU A 95 0.17 -1.77 9.44
CA GLU A 95 1.07 -0.67 9.09
C GLU A 95 2.32 -0.72 9.99
N ILE A 96 3.50 -0.51 9.42
CA ILE A 96 4.77 -0.53 10.16
C ILE A 96 5.04 0.79 10.88
N ASP A 97 4.62 1.91 10.29
CA ASP A 97 4.83 3.26 10.83
C ASP A 97 3.76 3.56 11.90
N PRO A 98 4.15 3.77 13.17
CA PRO A 98 3.21 4.02 14.26
C PRO A 98 2.42 5.32 14.08
N ASP A 99 2.99 6.35 13.43
CA ASP A 99 2.30 7.63 13.21
C ASP A 99 1.23 7.47 12.12
N LEU A 100 1.51 6.72 11.05
CA LEU A 100 0.52 6.39 10.03
C LEU A 100 -0.56 5.45 10.58
N ALA A 101 -0.20 4.48 11.41
CA ALA A 101 -1.14 3.59 12.09
C ALA A 101 -2.10 4.38 13.00
N GLU A 102 -1.60 5.39 13.72
CA GLU A 102 -2.45 6.28 14.53
C GLU A 102 -3.38 7.12 13.66
N LEU A 103 -2.90 7.64 12.53
CA LEU A 103 -3.75 8.32 11.56
C LEU A 103 -4.82 7.37 11.01
N ALA A 104 -4.49 6.10 10.74
CA ALA A 104 -5.46 5.10 10.29
C ALA A 104 -6.57 4.85 11.33
N ARG A 105 -6.23 4.76 12.63
CA ARG A 105 -7.22 4.67 13.73
C ARG A 105 -8.14 5.88 13.76
N ASN A 106 -7.55 7.07 13.71
CA ASN A 106 -8.29 8.32 13.71
C ASN A 106 -9.21 8.44 12.48
N ASN A 107 -8.74 8.03 11.31
CA ASN A 107 -9.53 8.01 10.08
C ASN A 107 -10.69 7.01 10.16
N ALA A 108 -10.46 5.80 10.69
CA ALA A 108 -11.51 4.83 10.91
C ALA A 108 -12.60 5.38 11.84
N ALA A 109 -12.21 5.96 12.98
CA ALA A 109 -13.13 6.56 13.95
C ALA A 109 -13.91 7.75 13.36
N ALA A 110 -13.23 8.69 12.67
CA ALA A 110 -13.83 9.86 12.05
C ALA A 110 -14.89 9.51 10.97
N ASN A 111 -14.75 8.33 10.35
CA ASN A 111 -15.67 7.82 9.33
C ASN A 111 -16.68 6.79 9.87
N ALA A 112 -16.74 6.56 11.20
CA ALA A 112 -17.57 5.56 11.86
C ALA A 112 -17.40 4.14 11.26
N ILE A 113 -16.17 3.77 10.93
CA ILE A 113 -15.79 2.45 10.43
C ILE A 113 -15.07 1.71 11.56
N LYS A 114 -15.54 0.50 11.88
CA LYS A 114 -14.83 -0.39 12.81
C LYS A 114 -13.65 -1.01 12.05
N ALA A 115 -12.45 -0.80 12.54
CA ALA A 115 -11.23 -1.41 12.03
C ALA A 115 -10.28 -1.71 13.19
N GLU A 116 -9.63 -2.84 13.13
CA GLU A 116 -8.46 -3.15 13.95
C GLU A 116 -7.22 -2.58 13.26
N VAL A 117 -6.34 -1.90 13.99
CA VAL A 117 -5.09 -1.36 13.42
C VAL A 117 -3.91 -1.96 14.17
N VAL A 118 -3.10 -2.72 13.45
CA VAL A 118 -1.95 -3.46 13.94
C VAL A 118 -0.66 -2.79 13.47
N ILE A 119 0.24 -2.47 14.41
CA ILE A 119 1.58 -1.97 14.07
C ILE A 119 2.46 -3.19 13.86
N LEU A 120 2.76 -3.50 12.59
CA LEU A 120 3.52 -4.70 12.23
C LEU A 120 4.21 -4.48 10.88
N ASP A 121 5.47 -4.91 10.81
CA ASP A 121 6.19 -5.00 9.55
C ASP A 121 5.65 -6.20 8.74
N VAL A 122 5.27 -5.96 7.48
CA VAL A 122 4.81 -7.03 6.59
C VAL A 122 5.91 -8.09 6.36
N GLU A 123 7.17 -7.70 6.47
CA GLU A 123 8.31 -8.62 6.35
C GLU A 123 8.71 -9.29 7.69
N ALA A 124 7.95 -9.06 8.75
CA ALA A 124 8.17 -9.74 10.03
C ALA A 124 7.94 -11.26 9.93
N GLY A 125 8.56 -12.00 10.84
CA GLY A 125 8.45 -13.45 10.91
C GLY A 125 7.03 -13.92 11.27
N ALA A 126 6.76 -15.20 11.01
CA ALA A 126 5.45 -15.83 11.20
C ALA A 126 4.87 -15.64 12.61
N ALA A 127 5.71 -15.75 13.66
CA ALA A 127 5.27 -15.59 15.05
C ALA A 127 4.67 -14.19 15.33
N ALA A 128 5.23 -13.12 14.75
CA ALA A 128 4.71 -11.76 14.94
C ALA A 128 3.31 -11.59 14.34
N PHE A 129 3.02 -12.27 13.22
CA PHE A 129 1.69 -12.31 12.64
C PHE A 129 0.72 -13.12 13.49
N ASP A 130 1.16 -14.25 14.05
CA ASP A 130 0.33 -15.08 14.95
C ASP A 130 -0.03 -14.31 16.22
N ASP A 131 0.92 -13.63 16.84
CA ASP A 131 0.74 -12.78 18.02
C ASP A 131 -0.21 -11.60 17.73
N ALA A 132 -0.21 -11.10 16.50
CA ALA A 132 -1.11 -10.05 16.01
C ALA A 132 -2.50 -10.57 15.57
N GLY A 133 -2.83 -11.84 15.82
CA GLY A 133 -4.11 -12.44 15.43
C GLY A 133 -4.27 -12.68 13.92
N LEU A 134 -3.16 -12.63 13.15
CA LEU A 134 -3.09 -12.89 11.73
C LEU A 134 -2.43 -14.26 11.46
N ALA A 135 -2.92 -15.27 12.12
CA ALA A 135 -2.50 -16.65 11.98
C ALA A 135 -2.75 -17.19 10.54
N PRO A 136 -2.16 -18.34 10.16
CA PRO A 136 -2.50 -18.98 8.90
C PRO A 136 -4.00 -19.19 8.72
N ASP A 137 -4.48 -19.00 7.50
CA ASP A 137 -5.89 -19.20 7.12
C ASP A 137 -6.91 -18.30 7.87
N SER A 138 -6.46 -17.18 8.43
CA SER A 138 -7.30 -16.26 9.23
C SER A 138 -8.02 -15.19 8.43
N ALA A 139 -7.68 -14.98 7.13
CA ALA A 139 -8.24 -13.93 6.30
C ALA A 139 -9.02 -14.49 5.09
N ASP A 140 -10.13 -13.86 4.75
CA ASP A 140 -10.91 -14.14 3.54
C ASP A 140 -10.35 -13.39 2.34
N VAL A 141 -9.97 -12.14 2.56
CA VAL A 141 -9.44 -11.23 1.54
C VAL A 141 -8.23 -10.50 2.10
N VAL A 142 -7.19 -10.44 1.30
CA VAL A 142 -6.04 -9.55 1.51
C VAL A 142 -6.00 -8.56 0.37
N LEU A 143 -5.83 -7.27 0.69
CA LEU A 143 -5.49 -6.26 -0.29
C LEU A 143 -4.14 -5.67 0.03
N MET A 144 -3.41 -5.22 -0.99
CA MET A 144 -2.10 -4.61 -0.79
C MET A 144 -1.70 -3.69 -1.95
N ASN A 145 -1.05 -2.59 -1.57
CA ASN A 145 -0.38 -1.67 -2.47
C ASN A 145 1.08 -1.52 -1.98
N PRO A 146 1.94 -2.54 -2.23
CA PRO A 146 3.28 -2.53 -1.68
C PRO A 146 4.09 -1.33 -2.16
N PRO A 147 5.08 -0.85 -1.38
CA PRO A 147 5.95 0.22 -1.82
C PRO A 147 6.75 -0.21 -3.06
N PHE A 148 6.70 0.61 -4.09
CA PHE A 148 7.53 0.44 -5.26
C PHE A 148 8.37 1.69 -5.48
N ASN A 149 9.67 1.51 -5.75
CA ASN A 149 10.52 2.61 -6.12
C ASN A 149 10.12 3.08 -7.52
N ASP A 150 9.52 4.27 -7.61
CA ASP A 150 9.25 4.91 -8.90
C ASP A 150 10.54 5.56 -9.42
N PRO A 151 11.15 5.00 -10.49
CA PRO A 151 12.39 5.57 -11.04
C PRO A 151 12.24 7.01 -11.50
N SER A 152 11.02 7.46 -11.80
CA SER A 152 10.73 8.83 -12.26
C SER A 152 10.85 9.86 -11.14
N ARG A 153 10.77 9.46 -9.87
CA ARG A 153 10.91 10.34 -8.70
C ARG A 153 12.35 10.58 -8.28
N HIS A 154 13.30 9.77 -8.77
CA HIS A 154 14.73 9.94 -8.52
C HIS A 154 15.41 10.48 -9.77
N ARG A 155 15.60 11.80 -9.82
CA ARG A 155 16.44 12.44 -10.87
C ARG A 155 17.86 11.86 -10.77
N ALA A 156 18.30 11.27 -11.87
CA ALA A 156 19.64 10.80 -12.17
C ALA A 156 20.18 9.68 -11.27
N SER A 157 20.04 8.43 -11.72
CA SER A 157 20.88 7.32 -11.24
C SER A 157 21.43 6.54 -12.44
N PRO A 158 22.75 6.20 -12.41
CA PRO A 158 23.36 5.32 -13.40
C PRO A 158 22.69 3.93 -13.40
N ASP A 159 22.74 3.21 -14.52
CA ASP A 159 22.03 1.93 -14.74
C ASP A 159 22.18 0.87 -13.63
N GLY A 160 23.31 0.82 -12.95
CA GLY A 160 23.53 -0.11 -11.84
C GLY A 160 22.72 0.18 -10.56
N VAL A 161 22.24 1.40 -10.36
CA VAL A 161 21.35 1.76 -9.24
C VAL A 161 19.92 1.36 -9.58
N ARG A 162 19.49 1.53 -10.84
CA ARG A 162 18.18 1.07 -11.32
C ARG A 162 18.02 -0.43 -11.19
N GLN A 163 19.03 -1.21 -11.58
CA GLN A 163 18.98 -2.67 -11.48
C GLN A 163 18.87 -3.13 -10.03
N ARG A 164 19.61 -2.52 -9.09
CA ARG A 164 19.50 -2.82 -7.65
C ARG A 164 18.14 -2.44 -7.07
N ALA A 165 17.57 -1.30 -7.47
CA ALA A 165 16.23 -0.90 -7.06
C ALA A 165 15.16 -1.88 -7.56
N HIS A 166 15.24 -2.35 -8.79
CA HIS A 166 14.34 -3.38 -9.32
C HIS A 166 14.42 -4.69 -8.54
N VAL A 167 15.63 -5.18 -8.23
CA VAL A 167 15.82 -6.42 -7.45
C VAL A 167 15.23 -6.26 -6.04
N ALA A 168 15.50 -5.14 -5.35
CA ALA A 168 14.93 -4.87 -4.02
C ALA A 168 13.40 -4.84 -4.05
N THR A 169 12.80 -4.20 -5.07
CA THR A 169 11.34 -4.11 -5.22
C THR A 169 10.71 -5.48 -5.49
N ALA A 170 11.32 -6.32 -6.32
CA ALA A 170 10.85 -7.67 -6.58
C ALA A 170 10.92 -8.56 -5.33
N THR A 171 11.96 -8.42 -4.50
CA THR A 171 12.11 -9.14 -3.24
C THR A 171 11.02 -8.73 -2.24
N THR A 172 10.73 -7.44 -2.11
CA THR A 172 9.64 -6.92 -1.28
C THR A 172 8.28 -7.45 -1.74
N LEU A 173 7.99 -7.39 -3.05
CA LEU A 173 6.73 -7.92 -3.59
C LEU A 173 6.57 -9.42 -3.29
N ALA A 174 7.62 -10.22 -3.48
CA ALA A 174 7.59 -11.66 -3.21
C ALA A 174 7.36 -11.96 -1.72
N ALA A 175 7.96 -11.19 -0.81
CA ALA A 175 7.75 -11.31 0.64
C ALA A 175 6.28 -10.99 1.01
N TRP A 176 5.73 -9.91 0.48
CA TRP A 176 4.34 -9.51 0.73
C TRP A 176 3.33 -10.52 0.19
N VAL A 177 3.56 -11.05 -1.01
CA VAL A 177 2.73 -12.15 -1.58
C VAL A 177 2.83 -13.41 -0.72
N HIS A 178 4.02 -13.73 -0.19
CA HIS A 178 4.21 -14.87 0.70
C HIS A 178 3.38 -14.72 1.98
N VAL A 179 3.40 -13.55 2.62
CA VAL A 179 2.60 -13.25 3.82
C VAL A 179 1.11 -13.32 3.50
N ALA A 180 0.66 -12.66 2.43
CA ALA A 180 -0.72 -12.72 1.99
C ALA A 180 -1.19 -14.17 1.79
N ARG A 181 -0.38 -15.02 1.14
CA ARG A 181 -0.67 -16.44 0.97
C ARG A 181 -0.78 -17.18 2.30
N ARG A 182 0.06 -16.86 3.27
CA ARG A 182 0.06 -17.51 4.58
C ARG A 182 -1.22 -17.22 5.33
N ILE A 183 -1.62 -15.96 5.44
CA ILE A 183 -2.79 -15.54 6.23
C ILE A 183 -4.14 -15.81 5.53
N LEU A 184 -4.17 -15.83 4.20
CA LEU A 184 -5.38 -16.19 3.45
C LEU A 184 -5.79 -17.64 3.69
N ARG A 185 -7.08 -17.88 3.92
CA ARG A 185 -7.66 -19.23 3.91
C ARG A 185 -7.64 -19.86 2.51
N SER A 186 -7.87 -21.15 2.40
CA SER A 186 -8.08 -21.82 1.12
C SER A 186 -9.23 -21.15 0.36
N ASN A 187 -9.04 -20.87 -0.93
CA ASN A 187 -9.93 -20.07 -1.79
C ASN A 187 -10.08 -18.59 -1.36
N GLY A 188 -9.30 -18.13 -0.37
CA GLY A 188 -9.17 -16.72 -0.05
C GLY A 188 -8.57 -15.93 -1.22
N GLN A 189 -8.82 -14.63 -1.25
CA GLN A 189 -8.52 -13.81 -2.42
C GLN A 189 -7.54 -12.70 -2.09
N LEU A 190 -6.55 -12.53 -2.97
CA LEU A 190 -5.62 -11.42 -2.96
C LEU A 190 -6.06 -10.39 -4.00
N ALA A 191 -6.11 -9.12 -3.60
CA ALA A 191 -6.19 -7.97 -4.50
C ALA A 191 -4.89 -7.17 -4.41
N LEU A 192 -4.28 -6.86 -5.54
CA LEU A 192 -2.99 -6.17 -5.64
C LEU A 192 -3.08 -5.09 -6.69
N ILE A 193 -2.51 -3.92 -6.40
CA ILE A 193 -2.18 -2.92 -7.42
C ILE A 193 -0.67 -2.81 -7.56
N TRP A 194 -0.17 -2.73 -8.78
CA TRP A 194 1.25 -2.65 -9.08
C TRP A 194 1.51 -1.80 -10.33
N ARG A 195 2.75 -1.38 -10.53
CA ARG A 195 3.17 -0.75 -11.79
C ARG A 195 3.06 -1.75 -12.95
N ALA A 196 2.65 -1.31 -14.11
CA ALA A 196 2.38 -2.19 -15.24
C ALA A 196 3.66 -2.81 -15.84
N ASP A 197 4.77 -2.08 -15.84
CA ASP A 197 6.08 -2.55 -16.31
C ASP A 197 6.68 -3.65 -15.42
N GLY A 198 6.15 -3.83 -14.20
CA GLY A 198 6.50 -4.90 -13.27
C GLY A 198 5.60 -6.14 -13.35
N ILE A 199 4.82 -6.34 -14.41
CA ILE A 199 3.90 -7.49 -14.53
C ILE A 199 4.62 -8.84 -14.39
N ALA A 200 5.82 -8.97 -14.92
CA ALA A 200 6.61 -10.20 -14.82
C ALA A 200 6.96 -10.55 -13.36
N GLU A 201 7.28 -9.53 -12.54
CA GLU A 201 7.54 -9.68 -11.11
C GLU A 201 6.29 -10.18 -10.37
N VAL A 202 5.12 -9.64 -10.71
CA VAL A 202 3.84 -10.04 -10.11
C VAL A 202 3.51 -11.49 -10.45
N LEU A 203 3.63 -11.88 -11.72
CA LEU A 203 3.35 -13.25 -12.15
C LEU A 203 4.30 -14.25 -11.49
N ALA A 204 5.60 -13.93 -11.39
CA ALA A 204 6.58 -14.77 -10.72
C ALA A 204 6.30 -14.90 -9.20
N ALA A 205 5.89 -13.82 -8.53
CA ALA A 205 5.54 -13.86 -7.11
C ALA A 205 4.28 -14.71 -6.85
N LEU A 206 3.29 -14.68 -7.75
CA LEU A 206 2.03 -15.40 -7.62
C LEU A 206 2.09 -16.87 -8.07
N ASP A 207 3.13 -17.29 -8.80
CA ASP A 207 3.25 -18.64 -9.39
C ASP A 207 3.11 -19.76 -8.34
N ARG A 208 3.52 -19.49 -7.10
CA ARG A 208 3.45 -20.47 -6.02
C ARG A 208 2.24 -20.24 -5.12
N GLY A 209 1.22 -21.07 -5.30
CA GLY A 209 0.07 -21.17 -4.39
C GLY A 209 -1.09 -20.24 -4.70
N PHE A 210 -1.00 -19.40 -5.72
CA PHE A 210 -2.10 -18.65 -6.28
C PHE A 210 -2.44 -19.14 -7.71
N GLY A 211 -3.68 -18.92 -8.10
CA GLY A 211 -4.15 -19.16 -9.47
C GLY A 211 -5.48 -18.45 -9.69
N SER A 212 -6.19 -18.78 -10.75
CA SER A 212 -7.40 -18.07 -11.17
C SER A 212 -7.16 -16.56 -11.23
N LEU A 213 -6.04 -16.18 -11.84
CA LEU A 213 -5.60 -14.79 -11.91
C LEU A 213 -6.55 -13.98 -12.79
N GLU A 214 -6.90 -12.79 -12.35
CA GLU A 214 -7.57 -11.79 -13.17
C GLU A 214 -6.76 -10.51 -13.15
N ILE A 215 -6.45 -9.97 -14.32
CA ILE A 215 -5.58 -8.81 -14.52
C ILE A 215 -6.35 -7.74 -15.24
N LEU A 216 -6.38 -6.54 -14.69
CA LEU A 216 -7.00 -5.34 -15.28
C LEU A 216 -5.91 -4.28 -15.49
N PRO A 217 -5.49 -4.02 -16.74
CA PRO A 217 -4.57 -2.95 -17.05
C PRO A 217 -5.24 -1.58 -16.86
N VAL A 218 -4.50 -0.62 -16.32
CA VAL A 218 -4.94 0.77 -16.13
C VAL A 218 -4.04 1.68 -16.97
N HIS A 219 -4.63 2.42 -17.87
CA HIS A 219 -3.96 3.36 -18.76
C HIS A 219 -4.32 4.80 -18.39
N GLY A 220 -3.39 5.72 -18.60
CA GLY A 220 -3.68 7.14 -18.52
C GLY A 220 -4.67 7.59 -19.59
N ASP A 221 -4.44 7.11 -20.82
CA ASP A 221 -5.27 7.30 -22.01
C ASP A 221 -5.15 6.08 -22.95
N ALA A 222 -5.90 6.07 -24.06
CA ALA A 222 -5.96 4.96 -24.99
C ALA A 222 -4.67 4.73 -25.79
N THR A 223 -3.81 5.75 -25.91
CA THR A 223 -2.62 5.74 -26.77
C THR A 223 -1.34 5.41 -26.00
N ALA A 224 -1.34 5.61 -24.69
CA ALA A 224 -0.19 5.37 -23.83
C ALA A 224 -0.16 3.92 -23.30
N PRO A 225 1.02 3.36 -23.00
CA PRO A 225 1.13 2.10 -22.28
C PRO A 225 0.40 2.12 -20.92
N ALA A 226 0.01 0.95 -20.43
CA ALA A 226 -0.53 0.83 -19.08
C ALA A 226 0.45 1.37 -18.03
N ILE A 227 -0.08 2.11 -17.07
CA ILE A 227 0.72 2.67 -15.95
C ILE A 227 0.59 1.82 -14.69
N ARG A 228 -0.53 1.13 -14.50
CA ARG A 228 -0.81 0.20 -13.40
C ARG A 228 -1.44 -1.07 -13.91
N ILE A 229 -1.34 -2.12 -13.11
CA ILE A 229 -2.16 -3.31 -13.20
C ILE A 229 -2.85 -3.53 -11.86
N LEU A 230 -4.13 -3.87 -11.91
CA LEU A 230 -4.87 -4.45 -10.80
C LEU A 230 -4.92 -5.94 -11.00
N VAL A 231 -4.61 -6.71 -9.97
CA VAL A 231 -4.57 -8.17 -10.05
C VAL A 231 -5.40 -8.76 -8.92
N ARG A 232 -6.28 -9.68 -9.27
CA ARG A 232 -6.93 -10.59 -8.32
C ARG A 232 -6.35 -11.97 -8.49
N ALA A 233 -6.06 -12.65 -7.39
CA ALA A 233 -5.57 -14.01 -7.37
C ALA A 233 -6.29 -14.81 -6.28
N VAL A 234 -6.50 -16.10 -6.50
CA VAL A 234 -7.17 -17.00 -5.53
C VAL A 234 -6.16 -17.98 -4.97
N LYS A 235 -6.04 -18.10 -3.64
CA LYS A 235 -5.19 -19.10 -3.00
C LYS A 235 -5.68 -20.51 -3.37
N GLY A 236 -4.82 -21.28 -4.05
CA GLY A 236 -5.15 -22.60 -4.56
C GLY A 236 -6.08 -22.61 -5.79
N GLY A 237 -6.33 -21.45 -6.41
CA GLY A 237 -7.14 -21.32 -7.61
C GLY A 237 -6.58 -22.13 -8.79
N ARG A 238 -7.46 -22.62 -9.69
CA ARG A 238 -7.10 -23.46 -10.84
C ARG A 238 -7.71 -23.01 -12.16
N ALA A 239 -8.56 -21.99 -12.15
CA ALA A 239 -9.12 -21.46 -13.39
C ALA A 239 -8.03 -20.74 -14.21
N PRO A 240 -8.16 -20.72 -15.55
CA PRO A 240 -7.25 -19.99 -16.42
C PRO A 240 -7.15 -18.51 -16.05
N THR A 241 -5.99 -17.92 -16.32
CA THR A 241 -5.78 -16.47 -16.17
C THR A 241 -6.69 -15.71 -17.14
N ARG A 242 -7.31 -14.63 -16.67
CA ARG A 242 -8.11 -13.70 -17.46
C ARG A 242 -7.44 -12.34 -17.52
N LEU A 243 -7.34 -11.81 -18.72
CA LEU A 243 -6.95 -10.43 -18.97
C LEU A 243 -8.19 -9.63 -19.35
N HIS A 244 -8.52 -8.64 -18.53
CA HIS A 244 -9.68 -7.77 -18.75
C HIS A 244 -9.37 -6.67 -19.77
N ALA A 245 -10.41 -6.08 -20.35
CA ALA A 245 -10.28 -4.85 -21.13
C ALA A 245 -9.66 -3.74 -20.28
N ALA A 246 -8.86 -2.89 -20.90
CA ALA A 246 -8.14 -1.81 -20.22
C ALA A 246 -9.09 -0.81 -19.56
N LEU A 247 -8.74 -0.36 -18.36
CA LEU A 247 -9.34 0.80 -17.69
C LEU A 247 -8.62 2.06 -18.17
N LEU A 248 -9.32 2.93 -18.88
CA LEU A 248 -8.79 4.22 -19.34
C LEU A 248 -9.18 5.30 -18.34
N LEU A 249 -8.21 5.98 -17.74
CA LEU A 249 -8.47 7.07 -16.78
C LEU A 249 -9.04 8.30 -17.49
N ASN A 250 -8.58 8.56 -18.71
CA ASN A 250 -9.05 9.65 -19.56
C ASN A 250 -9.55 9.11 -20.90
N GLU A 251 -10.50 9.79 -21.51
CA GLU A 251 -10.92 9.58 -22.89
C GLU A 251 -9.87 10.14 -23.88
N GLU A 252 -10.01 9.83 -25.17
CA GLU A 252 -9.10 10.31 -26.22
C GLU A 252 -8.97 11.84 -26.26
N SER A 253 -10.03 12.55 -25.86
CA SER A 253 -10.06 14.01 -25.73
C SER A 253 -9.24 14.55 -24.54
N GLY A 254 -8.66 13.68 -23.70
CA GLY A 254 -8.02 14.06 -22.45
C GLY A 254 -9.00 14.37 -21.30
N VAL A 255 -10.31 14.27 -21.56
CA VAL A 255 -11.34 14.43 -20.54
C VAL A 255 -11.37 13.19 -19.64
N PRO A 256 -11.52 13.32 -18.30
CA PRO A 256 -11.64 12.18 -17.40
C PRO A 256 -12.79 11.24 -17.82
N ASN A 257 -12.53 9.94 -17.87
CA ASN A 257 -13.53 8.95 -18.21
C ASN A 257 -14.67 8.96 -17.15
N LYS A 258 -15.91 9.14 -17.60
CA LYS A 258 -17.07 9.31 -16.72
C LYS A 258 -17.27 8.11 -15.79
N TRP A 259 -17.13 6.88 -16.29
CA TRP A 259 -17.25 5.69 -15.45
C TRP A 259 -16.14 5.59 -14.40
N VAL A 260 -14.91 5.96 -14.76
CA VAL A 260 -13.80 6.03 -13.82
C VAL A 260 -14.06 7.09 -12.74
N GLN A 261 -14.64 8.24 -13.10
CA GLN A 261 -15.03 9.27 -12.12
C GLN A 261 -16.08 8.73 -11.13
N GLU A 262 -17.02 7.90 -11.59
CA GLU A 262 -17.97 7.22 -10.70
C GLU A 262 -17.28 6.23 -9.76
N VAL A 263 -16.32 5.44 -10.25
CA VAL A 263 -15.49 4.55 -9.43
C VAL A 263 -14.70 5.35 -8.40
N LEU A 264 -14.04 6.43 -8.81
CA LEU A 264 -13.28 7.31 -7.91
C LEU A 264 -14.16 8.01 -6.88
N ALA A 265 -15.43 8.25 -7.22
CA ALA A 265 -16.43 8.77 -6.29
C ALA A 265 -17.07 7.69 -5.40
N GLY A 266 -16.59 6.42 -5.45
CA GLY A 266 -17.09 5.31 -4.64
C GLY A 266 -18.48 4.81 -5.05
N LYS A 267 -18.91 5.08 -6.29
CA LYS A 267 -20.23 4.71 -6.83
C LYS A 267 -20.18 3.50 -7.74
N GLY A 268 -18.99 2.91 -7.98
CA GLY A 268 -18.79 1.80 -8.89
C GLY A 268 -17.81 0.76 -8.36
N GLU A 269 -17.91 -0.44 -8.92
CA GLU A 269 -16.98 -1.55 -8.69
C GLU A 269 -16.27 -1.91 -9.98
N LEU A 270 -14.99 -2.29 -9.88
CA LEU A 270 -14.23 -2.83 -10.99
C LEU A 270 -14.56 -4.32 -11.22
N PRO A 271 -14.34 -4.85 -12.43
CA PRO A 271 -14.67 -6.26 -12.75
C PRO A 271 -14.07 -7.27 -11.76
N LEU A 272 -12.88 -7.00 -11.23
CA LEU A 272 -12.15 -7.85 -10.28
C LEU A 272 -12.87 -7.99 -8.92
N ALA A 273 -13.76 -7.07 -8.56
CA ALA A 273 -14.54 -7.15 -7.32
C ALA A 273 -15.61 -8.26 -7.34
N ARG A 274 -15.95 -8.76 -8.50
CA ARG A 274 -16.95 -9.82 -8.65
C ARG A 274 -16.31 -11.20 -8.45
N ARG A 275 -16.86 -11.99 -7.51
CA ARG A 275 -16.41 -13.38 -7.27
C ARG A 275 -17.20 -14.36 -8.15
#